data_03f2212633258cfa7f9349e56401cf00
#
_entry.id   03f2212633258cfa7f9349e56401cf00
#
_cell.length_a   1.000
_cell.length_b   1.000
_cell.length_c   1.000
_cell.angle_alpha   90.00
_cell.angle_beta   90.00
_cell.angle_gamma   90.00
#
_symmetry.space_group_name_H-M   'P 1'
#
loop_
_entity.id
_entity.type
_entity.pdbx_description
1 polymer ?
#
loop_
_entity_poly.entity_id
_entity_poly.type
_entity_poly.pdbx_seq_one_letter_code
_entity_poly.pdbx_strand_id
1 'polypeptide(L)'
;MAMTTTANPAAITTALREDLSDIITNISPTDTVFMSNIGKAPVKGIYTEWLVDSLTTAANCAVTEGNVAVPTDGHAQTRTGNYTQIAAKWISVSDTIEAVDKAGRKSEMAYQSGLMLKELARDMEYGLINNSTSTSGATRSACGLKGFITTNDTSFTTGTSITTLTETLFNDVIEACWTAGGNPTMVLANSYHKRQISAFTGNSKIVTNMDAEQKKIILSVDYYESDFGVIKVYASRFIAEDSSDYRTVYILDKEKFQLGVLQGLKTEKLAKTGLGQIIQMSTEYTLISRNELASGAIKNCASIAAH
;
A
#
# COMPACT_ATOMS: atom_id res chain seq x y z
N MET A 1 17.19 -34.34 63.38
CA MET A 1 16.31 -35.16 62.55
C MET A 1 16.21 -34.45 61.18
N ALA A 2 17.01 -34.92 60.26
CA ALA A 2 16.96 -34.28 58.89
C ALA A 2 15.68 -34.76 58.21
N MET A 3 14.83 -33.82 57.76
CA MET A 3 13.71 -34.13 56.90
C MET A 3 14.26 -34.65 55.60
N THR A 4 14.14 -35.94 55.42
CA THR A 4 14.48 -36.60 54.17
C THR A 4 13.38 -36.35 53.15
N THR A 5 13.76 -35.75 52.03
CA THR A 5 13.17 -35.90 50.71
C THR A 5 11.79 -35.35 50.56
N THR A 6 11.71 -34.07 50.54
CA THR A 6 10.64 -33.41 49.80
C THR A 6 10.86 -33.66 48.31
N ALA A 7 9.80 -34.09 47.63
CA ALA A 7 9.82 -34.20 46.18
C ALA A 7 10.19 -32.84 45.58
N ASN A 8 11.39 -32.76 45.05
CA ASN A 8 11.88 -31.54 44.43
C ASN A 8 11.36 -31.47 42.97
N PRO A 9 10.77 -30.36 42.53
CA PRO A 9 10.33 -30.19 41.15
C PRO A 9 11.38 -30.58 40.11
N ALA A 10 12.67 -30.39 40.43
CA ALA A 10 13.76 -30.78 39.54
C ALA A 10 13.94 -32.32 39.40
N ALA A 11 13.40 -33.13 40.34
CA ALA A 11 13.50 -34.59 40.31
C ALA A 11 12.24 -35.26 39.70
N ILE A 12 11.12 -34.59 39.60
CA ILE A 12 9.84 -35.10 39.07
C ILE A 12 9.44 -34.34 37.83
N THR A 13 10.15 -34.57 36.74
CA THR A 13 9.90 -33.89 35.44
C THR A 13 8.69 -34.46 34.69
N THR A 14 8.32 -35.70 34.95
CA THR A 14 7.26 -36.42 34.21
C THR A 14 5.82 -36.09 34.65
N ALA A 15 5.65 -35.51 35.83
CA ALA A 15 4.33 -35.19 36.39
C ALA A 15 4.02 -33.67 36.38
N LEU A 16 4.99 -32.85 36.04
CA LEU A 16 4.81 -31.40 35.96
C LEU A 16 4.11 -31.04 34.62
N ARG A 17 2.95 -30.40 34.72
CA ARG A 17 2.27 -29.82 33.58
C ARG A 17 2.92 -28.48 33.28
N GLU A 18 3.32 -28.27 32.03
CA GLU A 18 3.81 -26.97 31.58
C GLU A 18 2.71 -25.91 31.70
N ASP A 19 3.05 -24.78 32.30
CA ASP A 19 2.16 -23.61 32.37
C ASP A 19 2.31 -22.79 31.07
N LEU A 20 1.35 -22.96 30.18
CA LEU A 20 1.27 -22.24 28.94
C LEU A 20 0.34 -21.06 29.09
N SER A 21 0.83 -19.87 28.74
CA SER A 21 0.01 -18.66 28.70
C SER A 21 -1.14 -18.80 27.69
N ASP A 22 -2.36 -18.48 28.13
CA ASP A 22 -3.54 -18.44 27.25
C ASP A 22 -3.58 -17.21 26.33
N ILE A 23 -2.56 -16.34 26.41
CA ILE A 23 -2.47 -15.12 25.61
C ILE A 23 -1.53 -15.35 24.44
N ILE A 24 -2.05 -15.19 23.22
CA ILE A 24 -1.27 -15.22 21.98
C ILE A 24 -1.03 -13.80 21.52
N THR A 25 0.25 -13.39 21.46
CA THR A 25 0.64 -12.07 20.93
C THR A 25 1.10 -12.17 19.48
N ASN A 26 0.67 -11.23 18.64
CA ASN A 26 1.08 -11.13 17.25
C ASN A 26 1.59 -9.70 16.96
N ILE A 27 2.82 -9.59 16.43
CA ILE A 27 3.48 -8.32 16.13
C ILE A 27 3.51 -8.05 14.60
N SER A 28 2.82 -8.83 13.80
CA SER A 28 2.84 -8.68 12.35
C SER A 28 2.16 -7.37 11.90
N PRO A 29 2.74 -6.62 10.94
CA PRO A 29 2.11 -5.42 10.40
C PRO A 29 0.87 -5.80 9.59
N THR A 30 -0.23 -5.10 9.83
CA THR A 30 -1.53 -5.33 9.17
C THR A 30 -2.12 -4.06 8.55
N ASP A 31 -1.40 -2.94 8.58
CA ASP A 31 -1.90 -1.65 8.10
C ASP A 31 -1.96 -1.63 6.58
N THR A 32 -3.15 -1.49 6.02
CA THR A 32 -3.40 -1.36 4.59
C THR A 32 -3.71 0.10 4.25
N VAL A 33 -2.67 0.92 4.19
CA VAL A 33 -2.78 2.38 4.12
C VAL A 33 -3.32 2.84 2.77
N PHE A 34 -2.80 2.32 1.66
CA PHE A 34 -3.22 2.72 0.33
C PHE A 34 -4.65 2.27 0.04
N MET A 35 -4.93 0.98 0.22
CA MET A 35 -6.25 0.40 -0.03
C MET A 35 -7.37 1.05 0.81
N SER A 36 -7.04 1.53 2.02
CA SER A 36 -8.00 2.17 2.91
C SER A 36 -8.32 3.62 2.53
N ASN A 37 -7.43 4.30 1.81
CA ASN A 37 -7.58 5.71 1.44
C ASN A 37 -8.14 5.94 0.03
N ILE A 38 -8.12 4.92 -0.84
CA ILE A 38 -8.68 5.01 -2.20
C ILE A 38 -10.15 4.60 -2.22
N GLY A 39 -10.88 5.10 -3.23
CA GLY A 39 -12.27 4.72 -3.47
C GLY A 39 -12.40 3.26 -3.94
N LYS A 40 -13.61 2.71 -3.88
CA LYS A 40 -13.93 1.38 -4.41
C LYS A 40 -14.91 1.51 -5.57
N ALA A 41 -14.71 0.71 -6.62
CA ALA A 41 -15.60 0.66 -7.77
C ALA A 41 -15.92 -0.79 -8.14
N PRO A 42 -17.17 -1.13 -8.49
CA PRO A 42 -17.49 -2.44 -9.01
C PRO A 42 -16.97 -2.59 -10.45
N VAL A 43 -16.40 -3.74 -10.76
CA VAL A 43 -15.91 -4.10 -12.08
C VAL A 43 -16.74 -5.24 -12.64
N LYS A 44 -16.95 -5.29 -13.96
CA LYS A 44 -17.81 -6.30 -14.61
C LYS A 44 -17.05 -7.26 -15.53
N GLY A 45 -15.78 -6.97 -15.83
CA GLY A 45 -14.96 -7.74 -16.75
C GLY A 45 -13.61 -8.11 -16.19
N ILE A 46 -12.97 -9.10 -16.78
CA ILE A 46 -11.62 -9.54 -16.45
C ILE A 46 -10.58 -8.45 -16.80
N TYR A 47 -10.84 -7.73 -17.87
CA TYR A 47 -10.07 -6.56 -18.28
C TYR A 47 -10.96 -5.32 -18.17
N THR A 48 -10.53 -4.37 -17.36
CA THR A 48 -11.26 -3.14 -17.10
C THR A 48 -10.57 -2.02 -17.85
N GLU A 49 -11.31 -1.34 -18.69
CA GLU A 49 -10.81 -0.23 -19.51
C GLU A 49 -11.52 1.06 -19.13
N TRP A 50 -10.80 2.16 -19.28
CA TRP A 50 -11.32 3.51 -19.16
C TRP A 50 -10.68 4.40 -20.23
N LEU A 51 -11.38 5.48 -20.56
CA LEU A 51 -10.90 6.47 -21.52
C LEU A 51 -10.25 7.61 -20.76
N VAL A 52 -9.10 8.05 -21.27
CA VAL A 52 -8.37 9.21 -20.81
C VAL A 52 -8.35 10.21 -21.96
N ASP A 53 -8.69 11.45 -21.69
CA ASP A 53 -8.68 12.56 -22.64
C ASP A 53 -7.85 13.70 -22.07
N SER A 54 -7.27 14.52 -22.96
CA SER A 54 -6.51 15.70 -22.59
C SER A 54 -6.91 16.88 -23.46
N LEU A 55 -7.01 18.05 -22.84
CA LEU A 55 -7.24 19.29 -23.57
C LEU A 55 -5.96 19.72 -24.29
N THR A 56 -6.10 20.38 -25.42
CA THR A 56 -4.96 21.04 -26.04
C THR A 56 -4.41 22.15 -25.15
N THR A 57 -3.11 22.39 -25.25
CA THR A 57 -2.46 23.48 -24.51
C THR A 57 -3.18 24.81 -24.79
N ALA A 58 -3.40 25.57 -23.72
CA ALA A 58 -4.02 26.87 -23.82
C ALA A 58 -3.19 27.78 -24.76
N ALA A 59 -3.87 28.38 -25.74
CA ALA A 59 -3.28 29.28 -26.72
C ALA A 59 -4.14 30.55 -26.88
N ASN A 60 -3.56 31.59 -27.42
CA ASN A 60 -4.31 32.79 -27.75
C ASN A 60 -5.30 32.48 -28.88
N CYS A 61 -6.59 32.58 -28.59
CA CYS A 61 -7.69 32.31 -29.52
C CYS A 61 -8.14 33.57 -30.33
N ALA A 62 -7.34 34.65 -30.32
CA ALA A 62 -7.68 35.84 -31.06
C ALA A 62 -7.69 35.56 -32.57
N VAL A 63 -8.78 35.90 -33.24
CA VAL A 63 -8.95 35.77 -34.70
C VAL A 63 -9.17 37.15 -35.32
N THR A 64 -8.79 37.28 -36.57
CA THR A 64 -9.01 38.51 -37.34
C THR A 64 -10.50 38.65 -37.65
N GLU A 65 -11.01 39.88 -37.61
CA GLU A 65 -12.38 40.20 -38.04
C GLU A 65 -12.61 39.73 -39.47
N GLY A 66 -13.71 39.00 -39.70
CA GLY A 66 -14.02 38.42 -41.03
C GLY A 66 -13.27 37.12 -41.34
N ASN A 67 -12.57 36.50 -40.39
CA ASN A 67 -11.90 35.23 -40.59
C ASN A 67 -12.89 34.09 -40.90
N VAL A 68 -12.49 33.22 -41.83
CA VAL A 68 -13.27 32.03 -42.19
C VAL A 68 -12.98 30.92 -41.16
N ALA A 69 -14.02 30.29 -40.63
CA ALA A 69 -13.88 29.19 -39.71
C ALA A 69 -13.16 28.00 -40.38
N VAL A 70 -12.03 27.61 -39.83
CA VAL A 70 -11.31 26.38 -40.20
C VAL A 70 -11.59 25.33 -39.12
N PRO A 71 -12.35 24.26 -39.43
CA PRO A 71 -12.58 23.22 -38.44
C PRO A 71 -11.27 22.54 -38.10
N THR A 72 -11.05 22.34 -36.80
CA THR A 72 -9.97 21.49 -36.25
C THR A 72 -10.50 20.10 -35.95
N ASP A 73 -9.66 19.11 -36.11
CA ASP A 73 -9.99 17.73 -35.73
C ASP A 73 -10.34 17.64 -34.24
N GLY A 74 -11.30 16.78 -33.92
CA GLY A 74 -11.69 16.53 -32.53
C GLY A 74 -10.58 15.84 -31.73
N HIS A 75 -10.69 15.88 -30.41
CA HIS A 75 -9.75 15.20 -29.50
C HIS A 75 -9.81 13.68 -29.64
N ALA A 76 -8.66 13.05 -29.77
CA ALA A 76 -8.53 11.61 -29.76
C ALA A 76 -8.39 11.11 -28.31
N GLN A 77 -9.31 10.27 -27.89
CA GLN A 77 -9.28 9.65 -26.56
C GLN A 77 -8.34 8.45 -26.55
N THR A 78 -7.57 8.32 -25.48
CA THR A 78 -6.70 7.17 -25.26
C THR A 78 -7.39 6.17 -24.34
N ARG A 79 -7.38 4.88 -24.75
CA ARG A 79 -7.91 3.80 -23.95
C ARG A 79 -6.80 3.18 -23.11
N THR A 80 -6.99 3.16 -21.82
CA THR A 80 -6.11 2.53 -20.85
C THR A 80 -6.89 1.46 -20.09
N GLY A 81 -6.22 0.38 -19.67
CA GLY A 81 -6.93 -0.68 -18.95
C GLY A 81 -5.99 -1.50 -18.06
N ASN A 82 -6.60 -2.33 -17.24
CA ASN A 82 -5.90 -3.21 -16.30
C ASN A 82 -6.63 -4.56 -16.17
N TYR A 83 -5.86 -5.65 -16.02
CA TYR A 83 -6.41 -6.96 -15.75
C TYR A 83 -6.78 -7.10 -14.27
N THR A 84 -7.80 -7.93 -14.00
CA THR A 84 -8.11 -8.33 -12.63
C THR A 84 -7.14 -9.39 -12.16
N GLN A 85 -6.79 -9.35 -10.89
CA GLN A 85 -5.95 -10.34 -10.20
C GLN A 85 -6.79 -11.11 -9.21
N ILE A 86 -6.66 -12.43 -9.23
CA ILE A 86 -7.26 -13.31 -8.22
C ILE A 86 -6.27 -13.43 -7.07
N ALA A 87 -6.68 -13.04 -5.89
CA ALA A 87 -5.96 -13.32 -4.65
C ALA A 87 -6.72 -14.38 -3.87
N ALA A 88 -6.06 -15.48 -3.58
CA ALA A 88 -6.65 -16.57 -2.83
C ALA A 88 -5.66 -17.14 -1.82
N LYS A 89 -6.19 -17.50 -0.66
CA LYS A 89 -5.47 -18.26 0.36
C LYS A 89 -6.35 -19.39 0.85
N TRP A 90 -5.72 -20.47 1.29
CA TRP A 90 -6.41 -21.62 1.86
C TRP A 90 -5.64 -22.17 3.04
N ILE A 91 -6.38 -22.72 3.99
CA ILE A 91 -5.86 -23.34 5.19
C ILE A 91 -6.49 -24.72 5.34
N SER A 92 -5.67 -25.67 5.71
CA SER A 92 -6.10 -27.02 6.08
C SER A 92 -5.82 -27.24 7.56
N VAL A 93 -6.83 -27.67 8.30
CA VAL A 93 -6.73 -28.03 9.71
C VAL A 93 -7.19 -29.47 9.88
N SER A 94 -6.38 -30.31 10.57
CA SER A 94 -6.76 -31.70 10.83
C SER A 94 -7.85 -31.78 11.90
N ASP A 95 -8.73 -32.78 11.76
CA ASP A 95 -9.81 -33.02 12.73
C ASP A 95 -9.27 -33.29 14.13
N THR A 96 -8.11 -33.95 14.24
CA THR A 96 -7.46 -34.25 15.52
C THR A 96 -7.06 -32.97 16.25
N ILE A 97 -6.46 -31.98 15.53
CA ILE A 97 -6.11 -30.70 16.14
C ILE A 97 -7.36 -29.95 16.59
N GLU A 98 -8.46 -30.02 15.82
CA GLU A 98 -9.69 -29.33 16.21
C GLU A 98 -10.36 -29.99 17.43
N ALA A 99 -10.18 -31.30 17.63
CA ALA A 99 -10.75 -32.06 18.74
C ALA A 99 -9.97 -31.96 20.06
N VAL A 100 -8.67 -31.63 20.02
CA VAL A 100 -7.81 -31.53 21.21
C VAL A 100 -7.98 -30.19 21.89
N ASP A 101 -7.98 -30.18 23.23
CA ASP A 101 -7.95 -28.95 24.03
C ASP A 101 -6.67 -28.16 23.75
N LYS A 102 -6.83 -26.87 23.47
CA LYS A 102 -5.77 -25.96 23.08
C LYS A 102 -5.65 -24.82 24.08
N ALA A 103 -4.43 -24.43 24.41
CA ALA A 103 -4.19 -23.22 25.18
C ALA A 103 -4.49 -21.96 24.33
N GLY A 104 -5.19 -21.00 24.90
CA GLY A 104 -5.44 -19.69 24.30
C GLY A 104 -6.44 -19.63 23.16
N ARG A 105 -7.04 -20.75 22.72
CA ARG A 105 -8.01 -20.76 21.63
C ARG A 105 -8.95 -21.97 21.68
N LYS A 106 -10.24 -21.73 21.39
CA LYS A 106 -11.26 -22.81 21.35
C LYS A 106 -11.27 -23.55 20.02
N SER A 107 -11.10 -22.85 18.90
CA SER A 107 -11.09 -23.40 17.55
C SER A 107 -9.85 -22.94 16.82
N GLU A 108 -9.08 -23.89 16.30
CA GLU A 108 -7.91 -23.64 15.46
C GLU A 108 -8.32 -23.03 14.12
N MET A 109 -9.38 -23.57 13.53
CA MET A 109 -9.90 -23.13 12.26
C MET A 109 -10.34 -21.65 12.28
N ALA A 110 -11.03 -21.22 13.34
CA ALA A 110 -11.45 -19.84 13.49
C ALA A 110 -10.25 -18.89 13.67
N TYR A 111 -9.27 -19.29 14.46
CA TYR A 111 -8.05 -18.51 14.69
C TYR A 111 -7.26 -18.33 13.39
N GLN A 112 -6.99 -19.43 12.69
CA GLN A 112 -6.25 -19.42 11.43
C GLN A 112 -6.98 -18.65 10.32
N SER A 113 -8.32 -18.75 10.26
CA SER A 113 -9.12 -17.94 9.32
C SER A 113 -8.96 -16.44 9.57
N GLY A 114 -8.94 -16.03 10.83
CA GLY A 114 -8.72 -14.63 11.20
C GLY A 114 -7.33 -14.11 10.79
N LEU A 115 -6.29 -14.95 10.92
CA LEU A 115 -4.93 -14.62 10.46
C LEU A 115 -4.87 -14.53 8.94
N MET A 116 -5.46 -15.52 8.24
CA MET A 116 -5.49 -15.58 6.77
C MET A 116 -6.15 -14.36 6.15
N LEU A 117 -7.23 -13.85 6.76
CA LEU A 117 -7.89 -12.63 6.30
C LEU A 117 -6.96 -11.42 6.35
N LYS A 118 -6.21 -11.27 7.44
CA LYS A 118 -5.23 -10.19 7.59
C LYS A 118 -4.07 -10.32 6.59
N GLU A 119 -3.62 -11.54 6.36
CA GLU A 119 -2.57 -11.82 5.38
C GLU A 119 -3.03 -11.54 3.95
N LEU A 120 -4.27 -11.90 3.60
CA LEU A 120 -4.83 -11.63 2.28
C LEU A 120 -4.94 -10.12 2.02
N ALA A 121 -5.42 -9.36 3.00
CA ALA A 121 -5.49 -7.90 2.91
C ALA A 121 -4.11 -7.26 2.73
N ARG A 122 -3.11 -7.76 3.46
CA ARG A 122 -1.71 -7.32 3.32
C ARG A 122 -1.13 -7.61 1.94
N ASP A 123 -1.39 -8.80 1.42
CA ASP A 123 -0.89 -9.23 0.11
C ASP A 123 -1.56 -8.44 -1.02
N MET A 124 -2.84 -8.08 -0.86
CA MET A 124 -3.53 -7.16 -1.78
C MET A 124 -2.88 -5.77 -1.77
N GLU A 125 -2.63 -5.19 -0.60
CA GLU A 125 -1.93 -3.91 -0.46
C GLU A 125 -0.56 -3.94 -1.14
N TYR A 126 0.21 -5.01 -0.91
CA TYR A 126 1.51 -5.21 -1.54
C TYR A 126 1.42 -5.23 -3.07
N GLY A 127 0.46 -5.97 -3.63
CA GLY A 127 0.23 -6.05 -5.07
C GLY A 127 -0.19 -4.72 -5.68
N LEU A 128 -1.09 -3.98 -5.01
CA LEU A 128 -1.55 -2.66 -5.47
C LEU A 128 -0.43 -1.61 -5.53
N ILE A 129 0.59 -1.72 -4.67
CA ILE A 129 1.71 -0.78 -4.65
C ILE A 129 2.83 -1.21 -5.61
N ASN A 130 3.23 -2.49 -5.58
CA ASN A 130 4.51 -2.91 -6.17
C ASN A 130 4.43 -3.57 -7.53
N ASN A 131 3.26 -4.06 -7.96
CA ASN A 131 3.15 -4.67 -9.28
C ASN A 131 3.46 -3.65 -10.38
N SER A 132 4.38 -3.99 -11.27
CA SER A 132 4.83 -3.10 -12.34
C SER A 132 4.14 -3.35 -13.68
N THR A 133 3.51 -4.52 -13.86
CA THR A 133 2.93 -4.91 -15.14
C THR A 133 1.56 -5.55 -14.97
N SER A 134 0.71 -5.30 -15.96
CA SER A 134 -0.57 -6.00 -16.12
C SER A 134 -0.35 -7.19 -17.07
N THR A 135 -0.67 -8.40 -16.62
CA THR A 135 -0.50 -9.61 -17.43
C THR A 135 -1.82 -10.33 -17.65
N SER A 136 -2.00 -10.81 -18.90
CA SER A 136 -3.09 -11.70 -19.28
C SER A 136 -2.66 -13.16 -19.12
N GLY A 137 -3.61 -14.08 -19.12
CA GLY A 137 -3.36 -15.52 -19.13
C GLY A 137 -4.01 -16.25 -17.96
N ALA A 138 -3.57 -17.49 -17.70
CA ALA A 138 -4.12 -18.31 -16.62
C ALA A 138 -3.83 -17.72 -15.24
N THR A 139 -2.63 -17.15 -15.07
CA THR A 139 -2.25 -16.39 -13.88
C THR A 139 -2.23 -14.91 -14.24
N ARG A 140 -3.35 -14.23 -14.00
CA ARG A 140 -3.46 -12.79 -14.25
C ARG A 140 -2.83 -11.99 -13.12
N SER A 141 -2.19 -10.88 -13.48
CA SER A 141 -1.66 -9.90 -12.52
C SER A 141 -2.21 -8.52 -12.85
N ALA A 142 -2.69 -7.83 -11.85
CA ALA A 142 -3.07 -6.42 -11.96
C ALA A 142 -1.84 -5.53 -11.85
N CYS A 143 -1.75 -4.51 -12.69
CA CYS A 143 -0.76 -3.45 -12.54
C CYS A 143 -1.07 -2.63 -11.28
N GLY A 144 -0.04 -2.28 -10.54
CA GLY A 144 -0.10 -1.44 -9.34
C GLY A 144 0.43 -0.02 -9.58
N LEU A 145 0.64 0.74 -8.51
CA LEU A 145 1.17 2.10 -8.57
C LEU A 145 2.49 2.19 -9.32
N LYS A 146 3.41 1.24 -9.06
CA LYS A 146 4.74 1.21 -9.67
C LYS A 146 4.69 1.18 -11.20
N GLY A 147 3.69 0.51 -11.78
CA GLY A 147 3.57 0.39 -13.22
C GLY A 147 2.70 1.47 -13.86
N PHE A 148 1.77 2.09 -13.11
CA PHE A 148 0.94 3.17 -13.67
C PHE A 148 1.66 4.52 -13.69
N ILE A 149 2.44 4.84 -12.66
CA ILE A 149 3.11 6.15 -12.58
C ILE A 149 4.42 6.08 -13.36
N THR A 150 4.41 6.66 -14.56
CA THR A 150 5.53 6.60 -15.50
C THR A 150 5.94 7.97 -16.04
N THR A 151 5.06 8.97 -16.05
CA THR A 151 5.32 10.27 -16.67
C THR A 151 5.92 11.26 -15.68
N ASN A 152 5.27 11.50 -14.55
CA ASN A 152 5.78 12.40 -13.50
C ASN A 152 6.66 11.59 -12.53
N ASP A 153 7.67 10.92 -13.06
CA ASP A 153 8.62 10.19 -12.26
C ASP A 153 10.02 10.80 -12.33
N THR A 154 10.67 10.88 -11.20
CA THR A 154 12.09 11.16 -11.11
C THR A 154 12.78 9.89 -10.68
N SER A 155 13.55 9.30 -11.60
CA SER A 155 14.27 8.06 -11.37
C SER A 155 15.77 8.33 -11.27
N PHE A 156 16.38 7.87 -10.19
CA PHE A 156 17.84 7.93 -10.06
C PHE A 156 18.47 6.66 -10.63
N THR A 157 19.60 6.84 -11.33
CA THR A 157 20.35 5.70 -11.85
C THR A 157 21.02 4.96 -10.71
N THR A 158 20.68 3.70 -10.54
CA THR A 158 21.26 2.81 -9.52
C THR A 158 22.78 2.73 -9.70
N GLY A 159 23.54 3.02 -8.66
CA GLY A 159 25.01 2.79 -8.64
C GLY A 159 25.90 4.01 -8.92
N THR A 160 25.36 5.17 -9.28
CA THR A 160 26.21 6.34 -9.63
C THR A 160 26.31 7.38 -8.50
N SER A 161 25.34 7.48 -7.65
CA SER A 161 25.34 8.27 -6.39
C SER A 161 24.15 7.82 -5.54
N ILE A 162 24.35 7.67 -4.25
CA ILE A 162 23.26 7.46 -3.30
C ILE A 162 22.48 8.76 -3.25
N THR A 163 21.33 8.79 -3.91
CA THR A 163 20.53 10.01 -3.96
C THR A 163 19.55 10.01 -2.82
N THR A 164 19.78 10.92 -1.90
CA THR A 164 18.92 11.16 -0.76
C THR A 164 17.71 11.99 -1.19
N LEU A 165 16.54 11.70 -0.64
CA LEU A 165 15.35 12.52 -0.84
C LEU A 165 15.61 13.93 -0.29
N THR A 166 15.53 14.94 -1.17
CA THR A 166 15.65 16.35 -0.81
C THR A 166 14.29 17.04 -0.89
N GLU A 167 14.13 18.14 -0.16
CA GLU A 167 12.92 18.95 -0.19
C GLU A 167 12.67 19.54 -1.58
N THR A 168 13.73 20.01 -2.26
CA THR A 168 13.62 20.52 -3.63
C THR A 168 13.05 19.48 -4.58
N LEU A 169 13.63 18.28 -4.60
CA LEU A 169 13.16 17.20 -5.46
C LEU A 169 11.72 16.79 -5.16
N PHE A 170 11.34 16.80 -3.89
CA PHE A 170 9.98 16.49 -3.48
C PHE A 170 9.00 17.55 -4.00
N ASN A 171 9.35 18.82 -3.91
CA ASN A 171 8.54 19.93 -4.45
C ASN A 171 8.51 19.95 -5.97
N ASP A 172 9.61 19.62 -6.65
CA ASP A 172 9.66 19.53 -8.13
C ASP A 172 8.64 18.51 -8.67
N VAL A 173 8.50 17.36 -7.99
CA VAL A 173 7.51 16.35 -8.40
C VAL A 173 6.08 16.80 -8.08
N ILE A 174 5.86 17.51 -6.98
CA ILE A 174 4.54 18.11 -6.68
C ILE A 174 4.18 19.17 -7.76
N GLU A 175 5.13 20.02 -8.14
CA GLU A 175 4.96 21.01 -9.19
C GLU A 175 4.65 20.34 -10.54
N ALA A 176 5.35 19.27 -10.90
CA ALA A 176 5.08 18.50 -12.12
C ALA A 176 3.64 17.95 -12.15
N CYS A 177 3.18 17.38 -11.03
CA CYS A 177 1.80 16.89 -10.89
C CYS A 177 0.78 18.03 -11.02
N TRP A 178 1.04 19.17 -10.38
CA TRP A 178 0.17 20.34 -10.45
C TRP A 178 0.12 20.94 -11.86
N THR A 179 1.25 21.05 -12.53
CA THR A 179 1.36 21.54 -13.91
C THR A 179 0.59 20.64 -14.88
N ALA A 180 0.58 19.32 -14.62
CA ALA A 180 -0.22 18.36 -15.39
C ALA A 180 -1.74 18.41 -15.06
N GLY A 181 -2.16 19.28 -14.14
CA GLY A 181 -3.56 19.47 -13.75
C GLY A 181 -4.04 18.54 -12.63
N GLY A 182 -3.13 17.86 -11.92
CA GLY A 182 -3.41 17.05 -10.74
C GLY A 182 -3.41 17.87 -9.46
N ASN A 183 -4.01 17.31 -8.42
CA ASN A 183 -3.96 17.86 -7.07
C ASN A 183 -3.55 16.76 -6.09
N PRO A 184 -2.25 16.53 -5.89
CA PRO A 184 -1.77 15.49 -4.99
C PRO A 184 -2.18 15.79 -3.56
N THR A 185 -2.84 14.83 -2.92
CA THR A 185 -3.35 14.93 -1.55
C THR A 185 -2.75 13.93 -0.58
N MET A 186 -1.99 12.97 -1.10
CA MET A 186 -1.47 11.85 -0.33
C MET A 186 -0.04 11.52 -0.75
N VAL A 187 0.82 11.29 0.22
CA VAL A 187 2.16 10.74 0.03
C VAL A 187 2.25 9.40 0.70
N LEU A 188 2.75 8.39 -0.02
CA LEU A 188 3.13 7.10 0.52
C LEU A 188 4.66 7.00 0.55
N ALA A 189 5.21 6.85 1.73
CA ALA A 189 6.64 6.71 1.95
C ALA A 189 6.93 5.55 2.91
N ASN A 190 8.13 4.96 2.81
CA ASN A 190 8.57 4.03 3.85
C ASN A 190 8.96 4.79 5.12
N SER A 191 9.31 4.08 6.18
CA SER A 191 9.67 4.67 7.48
C SER A 191 10.87 5.64 7.41
N TYR A 192 11.88 5.30 6.59
CA TYR A 192 13.07 6.12 6.42
C TYR A 192 12.73 7.44 5.71
N HIS A 193 12.05 7.38 4.56
CA HIS A 193 11.67 8.57 3.81
C HIS A 193 10.66 9.45 4.56
N LYS A 194 9.75 8.85 5.35
CA LYS A 194 8.88 9.64 6.22
C LYS A 194 9.69 10.46 7.23
N ARG A 195 10.75 9.89 7.79
CA ARG A 195 11.67 10.65 8.67
C ARG A 195 12.40 11.77 7.94
N GLN A 196 12.82 11.53 6.68
CA GLN A 196 13.44 12.57 5.86
C GLN A 196 12.47 13.72 5.57
N ILE A 197 11.23 13.41 5.19
CA ILE A 197 10.19 14.43 4.97
C ILE A 197 9.92 15.23 6.24
N SER A 198 9.90 14.57 7.40
CA SER A 198 9.76 15.27 8.70
C SER A 198 10.96 16.17 9.06
N ALA A 199 12.11 15.93 8.45
CA ALA A 199 13.33 16.69 8.67
C ALA A 199 13.53 17.85 7.66
N PHE A 200 12.62 18.05 6.71
CA PHE A 200 12.71 19.14 5.74
C PHE A 200 12.70 20.51 6.47
N THR A 201 13.63 21.36 6.11
CA THR A 201 13.88 22.64 6.79
C THR A 201 12.81 23.69 6.52
N GLY A 202 12.16 23.65 5.36
CA GLY A 202 11.07 24.56 5.00
C GLY A 202 9.84 24.39 5.91
N ASN A 203 9.58 23.18 6.36
CA ASN A 203 8.50 22.84 7.30
C ASN A 203 8.86 23.03 8.77
N SER A 204 10.04 23.55 9.08
CA SER A 204 10.49 23.76 10.46
C SER A 204 9.81 24.94 11.16
N LYS A 205 8.73 25.51 10.62
CA LYS A 205 7.69 26.11 11.45
C LYS A 205 6.96 24.98 12.17
N ILE A 206 7.68 24.33 13.06
CA ILE A 206 7.08 23.60 14.16
C ILE A 206 6.12 24.61 14.79
N VAL A 207 4.83 24.40 14.56
CA VAL A 207 3.82 25.04 15.40
C VAL A 207 4.02 24.40 16.76
N THR A 208 4.95 24.98 17.51
CA THR A 208 5.04 24.81 18.93
C THR A 208 3.78 25.49 19.49
N ASN A 209 2.65 24.77 19.45
CA ASN A 209 1.60 25.03 20.39
C ASN A 209 2.18 24.71 21.77
N MET A 210 2.93 25.66 22.27
CA MET A 210 3.37 25.70 23.66
C MET A 210 2.18 26.10 24.53
N ASP A 211 1.27 25.17 24.74
CA ASP A 211 0.51 25.20 25.97
C ASP A 211 1.50 24.99 27.12
N ALA A 212 1.59 25.98 27.99
CA ALA A 212 2.61 26.11 29.04
C ALA A 212 2.70 24.91 30.02
N GLU A 213 1.78 23.96 29.92
CA GLU A 213 1.71 22.77 30.81
C GLU A 213 2.20 21.45 30.22
N GLN A 214 2.37 21.36 28.91
CA GLN A 214 2.88 20.12 28.30
C GLN A 214 4.03 20.42 27.34
N LYS A 215 5.25 20.32 27.81
CA LYS A 215 6.46 20.31 26.99
C LYS A 215 6.54 19.03 26.16
N LYS A 216 5.77 18.93 25.08
CA LYS A 216 5.79 17.81 24.13
C LYS A 216 6.58 18.25 22.90
N ILE A 217 7.71 17.60 22.66
CA ILE A 217 8.45 17.77 21.41
C ILE A 217 7.74 16.89 20.36
N ILE A 218 7.07 17.51 19.38
CA ILE A 218 6.45 16.82 18.26
C ILE A 218 7.44 16.84 17.11
N LEU A 219 8.01 15.68 16.77
CA LEU A 219 9.00 15.52 15.69
C LEU A 219 8.39 14.86 14.43
N SER A 220 7.11 14.54 14.42
CA SER A 220 6.46 13.89 13.28
C SER A 220 5.59 14.87 12.52
N VAL A 221 5.77 14.92 11.20
CA VAL A 221 4.91 15.67 10.27
C VAL A 221 3.95 14.69 9.62
N ASP A 222 2.65 14.82 9.90
CA ASP A 222 1.60 14.06 9.24
C ASP A 222 1.00 14.82 8.04
N TYR A 223 1.17 16.13 8.01
CA TYR A 223 0.73 17.01 6.93
C TYR A 223 1.90 17.84 6.46
N TYR A 224 2.14 17.81 5.15
CA TYR A 224 3.09 18.68 4.47
C TYR A 224 2.30 19.78 3.75
N GLU A 225 2.56 21.03 4.09
CA GLU A 225 1.99 22.19 3.43
C GLU A 225 2.95 22.64 2.34
N SER A 226 2.62 22.37 1.08
CA SER A 226 3.32 22.85 -0.10
C SER A 226 2.67 24.13 -0.62
N ASP A 227 3.33 24.83 -1.53
CA ASP A 227 2.79 26.01 -2.21
C ASP A 227 1.52 25.68 -3.03
N PHE A 228 1.29 24.41 -3.33
CA PHE A 228 0.18 23.91 -4.14
C PHE A 228 -0.94 23.26 -3.32
N GLY A 229 -0.79 23.13 -2.04
CA GLY A 229 -1.80 22.56 -1.16
C GLY A 229 -1.26 21.72 -0.01
N VAL A 230 -2.16 21.21 0.80
CA VAL A 230 -1.84 20.39 1.97
C VAL A 230 -1.87 18.90 1.60
N ILE A 231 -0.77 18.22 1.80
CA ILE A 231 -0.57 16.81 1.45
C ILE A 231 -0.39 16.00 2.72
N LYS A 232 -1.12 14.90 2.86
CA LYS A 232 -0.99 14.00 4.00
C LYS A 232 0.06 12.95 3.75
N VAL A 233 1.02 12.81 4.66
CA VAL A 233 2.14 11.88 4.55
C VAL A 233 1.86 10.61 5.35
N TYR A 234 1.73 9.50 4.66
CA TYR A 234 1.49 8.19 5.24
C TYR A 234 2.75 7.32 5.18
N ALA A 235 3.02 6.61 6.26
CA ALA A 235 4.03 5.57 6.27
C ALA A 235 3.42 4.24 5.83
N SER A 236 3.97 3.63 4.77
CA SER A 236 3.64 2.28 4.35
C SER A 236 4.84 1.34 4.56
N ARG A 237 4.55 0.15 5.07
CA ARG A 237 5.56 -0.90 5.29
C ARG A 237 5.70 -1.83 4.09
N PHE A 238 4.79 -1.71 3.11
CA PHE A 238 4.68 -2.63 1.98
C PHE A 238 5.27 -2.08 0.67
N ILE A 239 5.94 -0.94 0.72
CA ILE A 239 6.73 -0.45 -0.40
C ILE A 239 7.97 -1.34 -0.52
N ALA A 240 8.05 -2.13 -1.60
CA ALA A 240 9.19 -3.00 -1.87
C ALA A 240 10.45 -2.20 -2.18
N GLU A 241 11.59 -2.83 -2.03
CA GLU A 241 12.85 -2.31 -2.52
C GLU A 241 12.91 -2.40 -4.04
N ASP A 242 13.32 -1.34 -4.70
CA ASP A 242 13.54 -1.32 -6.14
C ASP A 242 14.85 -2.06 -6.51
N SER A 243 15.85 -1.89 -5.69
CA SER A 243 17.12 -2.62 -5.62
C SER A 243 17.63 -2.51 -4.19
N SER A 244 18.73 -3.18 -3.85
CA SER A 244 19.30 -3.14 -2.49
C SER A 244 19.33 -1.70 -1.96
N ASP A 245 18.60 -1.46 -0.88
CA ASP A 245 18.54 -0.19 -0.15
C ASP A 245 17.89 1.01 -0.86
N TYR A 246 17.17 0.80 -1.97
CA TYR A 246 16.43 1.85 -2.67
C TYR A 246 14.94 1.58 -2.65
N ARG A 247 14.15 2.63 -2.49
CA ARG A 247 12.68 2.55 -2.48
C ARG A 247 12.06 3.75 -3.16
N THR A 248 10.83 3.56 -3.63
CA THR A 248 10.05 4.62 -4.27
C THR A 248 9.21 5.37 -3.25
N VAL A 249 9.15 6.70 -3.39
CA VAL A 249 8.19 7.57 -2.70
C VAL A 249 7.10 7.94 -3.71
N TYR A 250 5.84 7.72 -3.36
CA TYR A 250 4.70 8.02 -4.22
C TYR A 250 3.97 9.26 -3.72
N ILE A 251 3.71 10.18 -4.64
CA ILE A 251 2.95 11.41 -4.43
C ILE A 251 1.67 11.27 -5.26
N LEU A 252 0.52 11.14 -4.59
CA LEU A 252 -0.71 10.63 -5.19
C LEU A 252 -1.87 11.62 -5.07
N ASP A 253 -2.63 11.75 -6.14
CA ASP A 253 -4.00 12.24 -6.10
C ASP A 253 -4.94 11.03 -5.86
N LYS A 254 -5.36 10.85 -4.60
CA LYS A 254 -6.17 9.69 -4.19
C LYS A 254 -7.49 9.56 -4.94
N GLU A 255 -8.04 10.67 -5.47
CA GLU A 255 -9.33 10.68 -6.18
C GLU A 255 -9.25 10.01 -7.55
N LYS A 256 -8.05 9.96 -8.13
CA LYS A 256 -7.80 9.33 -9.42
C LYS A 256 -7.60 7.82 -9.33
N PHE A 257 -7.43 7.28 -8.13
CA PHE A 257 -7.26 5.85 -7.91
C PHE A 257 -8.50 5.23 -7.28
N GLN A 258 -8.88 4.05 -7.78
CA GLN A 258 -9.98 3.26 -7.23
C GLN A 258 -9.61 1.78 -7.20
N LEU A 259 -10.00 1.12 -6.14
CA LEU A 259 -9.94 -0.34 -6.05
C LEU A 259 -11.14 -0.92 -6.82
N GLY A 260 -10.88 -1.49 -7.99
CA GLY A 260 -11.87 -2.22 -8.76
C GLY A 260 -12.09 -3.61 -8.16
N VAL A 261 -13.31 -3.94 -7.80
CA VAL A 261 -13.64 -5.26 -7.24
C VAL A 261 -14.57 -6.00 -8.20
N LEU A 262 -14.09 -7.12 -8.75
CA LEU A 262 -14.89 -8.01 -9.60
C LEU A 262 -15.63 -9.03 -8.72
N GLN A 263 -14.91 -9.70 -7.83
CA GLN A 263 -15.48 -10.59 -6.84
C GLN A 263 -15.05 -10.12 -5.45
N GLY A 264 -16.03 -9.80 -4.61
CA GLY A 264 -15.80 -9.49 -3.21
C GLY A 264 -15.18 -10.68 -2.46
N LEU A 265 -14.67 -10.43 -1.28
CA LEU A 265 -14.14 -11.49 -0.44
C LEU A 265 -15.16 -12.58 -0.20
N LYS A 266 -14.82 -13.80 -0.57
CA LYS A 266 -15.60 -15.03 -0.31
C LYS A 266 -14.80 -15.96 0.57
N THR A 267 -15.49 -16.56 1.53
CA THR A 267 -14.93 -17.61 2.39
C THR A 267 -15.74 -18.87 2.17
N GLU A 268 -15.10 -19.90 1.68
CA GLU A 268 -15.77 -21.16 1.34
C GLU A 268 -15.08 -22.33 2.03
N LYS A 269 -15.87 -23.22 2.61
CA LYS A 269 -15.40 -24.52 3.08
C LYS A 269 -15.37 -25.47 1.88
N LEU A 270 -14.20 -26.02 1.61
CA LEU A 270 -14.05 -26.99 0.54
C LEU A 270 -14.53 -28.38 0.97
N ALA A 271 -14.88 -29.22 -0.01
CA ALA A 271 -15.24 -30.60 0.25
C ALA A 271 -14.10 -31.33 0.98
N LYS A 272 -14.45 -32.13 1.98
CA LYS A 272 -13.51 -32.89 2.77
C LYS A 272 -12.91 -34.03 1.96
N THR A 273 -11.62 -34.01 1.72
CA THR A 273 -10.89 -35.05 0.97
C THR A 273 -10.05 -35.97 1.84
N GLY A 274 -10.12 -35.81 3.19
CA GLY A 274 -9.33 -36.59 4.15
C GLY A 274 -9.73 -36.25 5.58
N LEU A 275 -8.86 -36.54 6.53
CA LEU A 275 -9.05 -36.27 7.96
C LEU A 275 -8.70 -34.81 8.32
N GLY A 276 -9.26 -33.86 7.57
CA GLY A 276 -9.06 -32.44 7.79
C GLY A 276 -10.10 -31.60 7.07
N GLN A 277 -10.27 -30.38 7.53
CA GLN A 277 -11.13 -29.37 6.90
C GLN A 277 -10.28 -28.33 6.20
N ILE A 278 -10.69 -27.91 5.00
CA ILE A 278 -10.03 -26.88 4.22
C ILE A 278 -10.99 -25.70 4.07
N ILE A 279 -10.49 -24.50 4.38
CA ILE A 279 -11.17 -23.23 4.08
C ILE A 279 -10.37 -22.49 3.04
N GLN A 280 -11.07 -21.98 2.03
CA GLN A 280 -10.53 -21.10 1.01
C GLN A 280 -11.12 -19.70 1.21
N MET A 281 -10.26 -18.70 1.14
CA MET A 281 -10.65 -17.30 1.00
C MET A 281 -10.16 -16.78 -0.33
N SER A 282 -11.03 -16.15 -1.09
CA SER A 282 -10.68 -15.60 -2.40
C SER A 282 -11.35 -14.25 -2.64
N THR A 283 -10.66 -13.42 -3.40
CA THR A 283 -11.17 -12.14 -3.90
C THR A 283 -10.56 -11.86 -5.26
N GLU A 284 -11.25 -11.13 -6.11
CA GLU A 284 -10.74 -10.71 -7.41
C GLU A 284 -10.84 -9.21 -7.53
N TYR A 285 -9.69 -8.56 -7.75
CA TYR A 285 -9.55 -7.12 -7.71
C TYR A 285 -8.62 -6.60 -8.80
N THR A 286 -8.67 -5.30 -9.04
CA THR A 286 -7.77 -4.55 -9.92
C THR A 286 -7.56 -3.14 -9.40
N LEU A 287 -6.53 -2.45 -9.88
CA LEU A 287 -6.33 -1.02 -9.65
C LEU A 287 -6.83 -0.26 -10.89
N ILE A 288 -7.67 0.73 -10.69
CA ILE A 288 -8.12 1.68 -11.70
C ILE A 288 -7.38 3.00 -11.46
N SER A 289 -6.58 3.42 -12.43
CA SER A 289 -5.91 4.73 -12.43
C SER A 289 -6.52 5.59 -13.52
N ARG A 290 -7.42 6.50 -13.17
CA ARG A 290 -8.16 7.30 -14.16
C ARG A 290 -7.28 8.27 -14.91
N ASN A 291 -6.26 8.83 -14.27
CA ASN A 291 -5.27 9.68 -14.89
C ASN A 291 -3.95 9.60 -14.10
N GLU A 292 -2.92 9.06 -14.72
CA GLU A 292 -1.61 8.91 -14.10
C GLU A 292 -0.86 10.24 -13.93
N LEU A 293 -1.09 11.19 -14.84
CA LEU A 293 -0.41 12.50 -14.84
C LEU A 293 -0.68 13.32 -13.58
N ALA A 294 -1.80 13.04 -12.89
CA ALA A 294 -2.16 13.70 -11.64
C ALA A 294 -1.31 13.25 -10.44
N SER A 295 -0.44 12.25 -10.63
CA SER A 295 0.35 11.64 -9.56
C SER A 295 1.80 11.51 -9.99
N GLY A 296 2.72 11.47 -9.03
CA GLY A 296 4.14 11.36 -9.29
C GLY A 296 4.84 10.34 -8.40
N ALA A 297 6.04 9.99 -8.79
CA ALA A 297 6.88 9.06 -8.04
C ALA A 297 8.34 9.50 -8.03
N ILE A 298 9.01 9.32 -6.92
CA ILE A 298 10.46 9.47 -6.81
C ILE A 298 11.04 8.07 -6.64
N LYS A 299 11.57 7.53 -7.73
CA LYS A 299 12.05 6.14 -7.80
C LYS A 299 13.53 6.06 -7.43
N ASN A 300 13.95 4.91 -6.91
CA ASN A 300 15.33 4.63 -6.54
C ASN A 300 15.93 5.63 -5.52
N CYS A 301 15.12 6.10 -4.56
CA CYS A 301 15.65 6.87 -3.44
C CYS A 301 16.35 5.95 -2.44
N ALA A 302 17.54 6.37 -1.96
CA ALA A 302 18.24 5.65 -0.91
C ALA A 302 17.39 5.56 0.36
N SER A 303 17.20 4.35 0.86
CA SER A 303 16.38 4.05 2.04
C SER A 303 17.19 3.83 3.32
N ILE A 304 18.51 3.97 3.22
CA ILE A 304 19.46 3.98 4.34
C ILE A 304 20.36 5.20 4.24
N ALA A 305 20.90 5.63 5.38
CA ALA A 305 21.92 6.68 5.37
C ALA A 305 23.16 6.20 4.63
N ALA A 306 23.74 7.08 3.79
CA ALA A 306 25.06 6.82 3.23
C ALA A 306 26.07 6.71 4.37
N HIS A 307 26.78 5.61 4.43
CA HIS A 307 27.91 5.41 5.35
C HIS A 307 29.18 5.96 4.75
#